data_b65e733e0a4f964bca96ba6cd76da04c
#
_entry.id   b65e733e0a4f964bca96ba6cd76da04c
#
_cell.length_a   1.000
_cell.length_b   1.000
_cell.length_c   1.000
_cell.angle_alpha   90.00
_cell.angle_beta   90.00
_cell.angle_gamma   90.00
#
_symmetry.space_group_name_H-M   'P 1'
#
loop_
_entity.id
_entity.type
_entity.pdbx_description
1 polymer ?
#
loop_
_entity_poly.entity_id
_entity_poly.type
_entity_poly.pdbx_seq_one_letter_code
_entity_poly.pdbx_strand_id
1 'polypeptide(L)'
;DKYAIMNVLAGIIKDPMVLMDDHYSLVPDDFPERFHRIVFGALEHVIRGGAKNVDALVVDDYLQSYKDQYKVFTDNNGVAYINSVMELTSDKNFAYFYNRLKKASLLNRLSQQGFDISEYYDPTVISMTDADKTQSNLDSVSLEQILEHYEIKLGNIKDAFGESQGRHGVQAGDKMKELKEELKEKPEIGAPMNSAKMTTICRGRRLKKFYLKTAPSGLGKSRLSLADACLVSIPKRYDLERKRWVKTGCQEPTLFITTELEIEEVQTMIQAYVSGVPEEHILDGKYEPGEEARVDKAISVIQEAPLWIEHVPDFNVDDIENVIKEYKLKHQIAYCFFDYIFTSIKILTEVATKARGVKLR
;
A
#
# COMPACT_ATOMS: atom_id res chain seq x y z
N ASP A 1 -13.64 21.61 -9.85
CA ASP A 1 -13.63 22.88 -9.12
C ASP A 1 -12.44 23.75 -9.58
N LYS A 2 -12.72 24.68 -10.54
CA LYS A 2 -11.67 25.56 -11.11
C LYS A 2 -11.04 26.45 -10.05
N TYR A 3 -11.83 26.89 -9.09
CA TYR A 3 -11.33 27.80 -8.04
C TYR A 3 -10.35 27.06 -7.10
N ALA A 4 -10.61 25.81 -6.78
CA ALA A 4 -9.67 25.01 -5.99
C ALA A 4 -8.36 24.75 -6.77
N ILE A 5 -8.43 24.45 -8.06
CA ILE A 5 -7.25 24.28 -8.93
C ILE A 5 -6.38 25.55 -8.90
N MET A 6 -6.98 26.72 -9.11
CA MET A 6 -6.26 27.99 -9.13
C MET A 6 -5.56 28.26 -7.79
N ASN A 7 -6.26 28.05 -6.67
CA ASN A 7 -5.69 28.27 -5.34
C ASN A 7 -4.57 27.29 -5.00
N VAL A 8 -4.69 26.02 -5.42
CA VAL A 8 -3.62 25.03 -5.20
C VAL A 8 -2.39 25.38 -6.03
N LEU A 9 -2.54 25.69 -7.31
CA LEU A 9 -1.40 26.10 -8.15
C LEU A 9 -0.73 27.39 -7.62
N ALA A 10 -1.52 28.36 -7.19
CA ALA A 10 -0.97 29.59 -6.59
C ALA A 10 -0.22 29.31 -5.28
N GLY A 11 -0.77 28.44 -4.42
CA GLY A 11 -0.11 28.05 -3.18
C GLY A 11 1.25 27.41 -3.43
N ILE A 12 1.33 26.52 -4.42
CA ILE A 12 2.59 25.87 -4.83
C ILE A 12 3.61 26.89 -5.35
N ILE A 13 3.17 27.87 -6.15
CA ILE A 13 4.07 28.89 -6.71
C ILE A 13 4.59 29.81 -5.60
N LYS A 14 3.74 30.21 -4.65
CA LYS A 14 4.09 31.09 -3.54
C LYS A 14 4.94 30.41 -2.48
N ASP A 15 4.65 29.15 -2.18
CA ASP A 15 5.41 28.30 -1.26
C ASP A 15 5.75 26.95 -1.90
N PRO A 16 6.86 26.87 -2.64
CA PRO A 16 7.30 25.61 -3.26
C PRO A 16 7.56 24.45 -2.26
N MET A 17 7.77 24.78 -0.98
CA MET A 17 8.01 23.75 0.05
C MET A 17 6.79 22.89 0.33
N VAL A 18 5.59 23.33 -0.04
CA VAL A 18 4.35 22.55 0.04
C VAL A 18 4.44 21.21 -0.74
N LEU A 19 5.19 21.18 -1.86
CA LEU A 19 5.41 19.92 -2.62
C LEU A 19 6.43 18.97 -1.97
N MET A 20 7.12 19.42 -0.93
CA MET A 20 8.07 18.61 -0.15
C MET A 20 7.47 18.18 1.20
N ASP A 21 6.25 18.61 1.50
CA ASP A 21 5.54 18.26 2.72
C ASP A 21 4.76 16.95 2.48
N ASP A 22 5.08 15.91 3.24
CA ASP A 22 4.46 14.58 3.15
C ASP A 22 2.93 14.59 3.40
N HIS A 23 2.41 15.68 4.00
CA HIS A 23 0.96 15.86 4.18
C HIS A 23 0.22 16.19 2.88
N TYR A 24 0.92 16.66 1.84
CA TYR A 24 0.32 17.10 0.59
C TYR A 24 0.81 16.27 -0.61
N SER A 25 0.12 15.19 -0.88
CA SER A 25 0.40 14.35 -2.05
C SER A 25 -0.44 14.80 -3.25
N LEU A 26 0.19 15.48 -4.20
CA LEU A 26 -0.42 15.89 -5.46
C LEU A 26 0.20 15.11 -6.63
N VAL A 27 -0.64 14.73 -7.57
CA VAL A 27 -0.21 14.08 -8.82
C VAL A 27 -0.87 14.79 -10.02
N PRO A 28 -0.27 14.73 -11.22
CA PRO A 28 -0.87 15.38 -12.41
C PRO A 28 -2.33 15.00 -12.65
N ASP A 29 -2.72 13.77 -12.33
CA ASP A 29 -4.08 13.27 -12.52
C ASP A 29 -5.12 13.86 -11.56
N ASP A 30 -4.71 14.61 -10.53
CA ASP A 30 -5.63 15.38 -9.69
C ASP A 30 -6.21 16.58 -10.45
N PHE A 31 -5.61 16.93 -11.58
CA PHE A 31 -6.03 18.04 -12.43
C PHE A 31 -6.78 17.52 -13.67
N PRO A 32 -8.09 17.78 -13.82
CA PRO A 32 -8.90 17.17 -14.90
C PRO A 32 -8.52 17.70 -16.29
N GLU A 33 -8.14 18.96 -16.42
CA GLU A 33 -7.80 19.58 -17.70
C GLU A 33 -6.33 19.40 -18.04
N ARG A 34 -6.02 19.03 -19.30
CA ARG A 34 -4.66 18.82 -19.80
C ARG A 34 -3.75 20.03 -19.56
N PHE A 35 -4.28 21.23 -19.68
CA PHE A 35 -3.54 22.47 -19.42
C PHE A 35 -3.03 22.53 -17.97
N HIS A 36 -3.92 22.29 -17.00
CA HIS A 36 -3.53 22.32 -15.58
C HIS A 36 -2.55 21.20 -15.19
N ARG A 37 -2.66 20.02 -15.83
CA ARG A 37 -1.67 18.92 -15.66
C ARG A 37 -0.29 19.32 -16.13
N ILE A 38 -0.22 20.04 -17.27
CA ILE A 38 1.05 20.53 -17.82
C ILE A 38 1.66 21.58 -16.90
N VAL A 39 0.85 22.54 -16.43
CA VAL A 39 1.32 23.57 -15.49
C VAL A 39 1.82 22.94 -14.20
N PHE A 40 1.05 22.03 -13.60
CA PHE A 40 1.46 21.34 -12.38
C PHE A 40 2.74 20.51 -12.59
N GLY A 41 2.82 19.72 -13.67
CA GLY A 41 4.01 18.91 -13.97
C GLY A 41 5.26 19.76 -14.18
N ALA A 42 5.14 20.93 -14.81
CA ALA A 42 6.25 21.87 -14.95
C ALA A 42 6.68 22.45 -13.59
N LEU A 43 5.72 22.87 -12.76
CA LEU A 43 5.99 23.34 -11.39
C LEU A 43 6.69 22.28 -10.55
N GLU A 44 6.16 21.07 -10.54
CA GLU A 44 6.74 19.95 -9.80
C GLU A 44 8.18 19.67 -10.22
N HIS A 45 8.44 19.61 -11.53
CA HIS A 45 9.79 19.33 -12.04
C HIS A 45 10.79 20.43 -11.67
N VAL A 46 10.42 21.69 -11.87
CA VAL A 46 11.28 22.84 -11.59
C VAL A 46 11.58 22.94 -10.09
N ILE A 47 10.58 22.73 -9.23
CA ILE A 47 10.72 22.77 -7.76
C ILE A 47 11.60 21.61 -7.27
N ARG A 48 11.34 20.37 -7.73
CA ARG A 48 12.17 19.21 -7.40
C ARG A 48 13.60 19.33 -7.96
N GLY A 49 13.78 20.10 -9.03
CA GLY A 49 15.09 20.48 -9.57
C GLY A 49 15.86 21.52 -8.74
N GLY A 50 15.26 22.02 -7.64
CA GLY A 50 15.92 22.90 -6.68
C GLY A 50 15.60 24.39 -6.83
N ALA A 51 14.63 24.78 -7.67
CA ALA A 51 14.20 26.17 -7.78
C ALA A 51 13.44 26.59 -6.51
N LYS A 52 13.93 27.66 -5.87
CA LYS A 52 13.34 28.22 -4.63
C LYS A 52 12.25 29.26 -4.93
N ASN A 53 12.34 29.94 -6.05
CA ASN A 53 11.36 30.91 -6.51
C ASN A 53 10.90 30.45 -7.90
N VAL A 54 9.60 30.33 -8.06
CA VAL A 54 8.98 29.91 -9.31
C VAL A 54 7.96 30.96 -9.70
N ASP A 55 8.05 31.47 -10.93
CA ASP A 55 7.11 32.41 -11.52
C ASP A 55 6.65 31.92 -12.90
N ALA A 56 5.83 32.70 -13.55
CA ALA A 56 5.29 32.37 -14.86
C ALA A 56 6.39 32.25 -15.94
N LEU A 57 7.49 32.99 -15.82
CA LEU A 57 8.58 32.96 -16.79
C LEU A 57 9.44 31.73 -16.66
N VAL A 58 9.67 31.26 -15.43
CA VAL A 58 10.39 29.99 -15.18
C VAL A 58 9.61 28.80 -15.73
N VAL A 59 8.28 28.79 -15.59
CA VAL A 59 7.43 27.75 -16.17
C VAL A 59 7.42 27.82 -17.71
N ASP A 60 7.35 29.02 -18.26
CA ASP A 60 7.40 29.23 -19.72
C ASP A 60 8.72 28.73 -20.30
N ASP A 61 9.86 29.15 -19.75
CA ASP A 61 11.20 28.75 -20.18
C ASP A 61 11.37 27.21 -20.14
N TYR A 62 10.95 26.59 -19.04
CA TYR A 62 11.00 25.13 -18.92
C TYR A 62 10.18 24.44 -20.01
N LEU A 63 8.96 24.88 -20.26
CA LEU A 63 8.04 24.25 -21.21
C LEU A 63 8.47 24.45 -22.68
N GLN A 64 9.26 25.47 -23.01
CA GLN A 64 9.79 25.70 -24.37
C GLN A 64 10.57 24.49 -24.91
N SER A 65 11.15 23.69 -24.04
CA SER A 65 11.84 22.45 -24.40
C SER A 65 10.88 21.32 -24.85
N TYR A 66 9.58 21.45 -24.62
CA TYR A 66 8.57 20.42 -24.85
C TYR A 66 7.47 20.92 -25.80
N LYS A 67 7.67 20.75 -27.12
CA LYS A 67 6.84 21.36 -28.18
C LYS A 67 5.34 21.19 -28.01
N ASP A 68 4.87 19.98 -27.70
CA ASP A 68 3.44 19.67 -27.59
C ASP A 68 2.81 20.27 -26.33
N GLN A 69 3.52 20.23 -25.20
CA GLN A 69 3.11 20.82 -23.94
C GLN A 69 3.14 22.33 -24.01
N TYR A 70 4.18 22.89 -24.61
CA TYR A 70 4.33 24.32 -24.81
C TYR A 70 3.21 24.91 -25.67
N LYS A 71 2.81 24.19 -26.73
CA LYS A 71 1.68 24.60 -27.55
C LYS A 71 0.39 24.69 -26.72
N VAL A 72 0.08 23.68 -25.90
CA VAL A 72 -1.10 23.73 -25.02
C VAL A 72 -1.00 24.87 -24.02
N PHE A 73 0.18 25.14 -23.49
CA PHE A 73 0.43 26.22 -22.54
C PHE A 73 0.18 27.59 -23.19
N THR A 74 0.70 27.81 -24.38
CA THR A 74 0.54 29.09 -25.12
C THR A 74 -0.89 29.29 -25.64
N ASP A 75 -1.54 28.22 -26.14
CA ASP A 75 -2.93 28.27 -26.61
C ASP A 75 -3.92 28.66 -25.47
N ASN A 76 -3.55 28.39 -24.22
CA ASN A 76 -4.31 28.77 -23.03
C ASN A 76 -3.80 30.04 -22.32
N ASN A 77 -2.95 30.83 -22.97
CA ASN A 77 -2.33 32.04 -22.38
C ASN A 77 -1.67 31.76 -21.03
N GLY A 78 -0.86 30.72 -20.93
CA GLY A 78 -0.33 30.17 -19.68
C GLY A 78 0.38 31.16 -18.78
N VAL A 79 1.22 32.05 -19.35
CA VAL A 79 1.90 33.12 -18.58
C VAL A 79 0.89 34.07 -17.94
N ALA A 80 -0.11 34.54 -18.70
CA ALA A 80 -1.15 35.45 -18.17
C ALA A 80 -2.02 34.72 -17.13
N TYR A 81 -2.32 33.42 -17.36
CA TYR A 81 -3.05 32.61 -16.40
C TYR A 81 -2.31 32.51 -15.06
N ILE A 82 -1.02 32.14 -15.05
CA ILE A 82 -0.22 31.99 -13.83
C ILE A 82 -0.18 33.37 -13.07
N ASN A 83 0.07 34.46 -13.78
CA ASN A 83 0.08 35.79 -13.17
C ASN A 83 -1.27 36.13 -12.52
N SER A 84 -2.38 35.89 -13.22
CA SER A 84 -3.74 36.13 -12.69
C SER A 84 -4.02 35.25 -11.46
N VAL A 85 -3.58 33.99 -11.46
CA VAL A 85 -3.74 33.06 -10.33
C VAL A 85 -2.98 33.59 -9.11
N MET A 86 -1.78 34.12 -9.28
CA MET A 86 -0.97 34.67 -8.20
C MET A 86 -1.58 35.96 -7.59
N GLU A 87 -2.25 36.77 -8.39
CA GLU A 87 -2.92 37.98 -7.92
C GLU A 87 -4.21 37.74 -7.13
N LEU A 88 -4.96 36.69 -7.52
CA LEU A 88 -6.31 36.43 -7.00
C LEU A 88 -6.34 35.66 -5.68
N THR A 89 -5.23 35.02 -5.26
CA THR A 89 -5.24 34.05 -4.17
C THR A 89 -4.56 34.56 -2.90
N SER A 90 -5.17 34.24 -1.74
CA SER A 90 -4.59 34.49 -0.43
C SER A 90 -3.96 33.23 0.15
N ASP A 91 -2.77 33.34 0.73
CA ASP A 91 -1.92 32.24 1.21
C ASP A 91 -2.51 31.42 2.38
N LYS A 92 -3.63 31.85 2.95
CA LYS A 92 -4.13 31.33 4.24
C LYS A 92 -4.98 30.07 4.16
N ASN A 93 -5.34 29.59 2.95
CA ASN A 93 -6.35 28.53 2.79
C ASN A 93 -5.88 27.35 1.93
N PHE A 94 -4.56 27.12 1.81
CA PHE A 94 -4.04 26.04 0.95
C PHE A 94 -4.64 24.67 1.29
N ALA A 95 -4.60 24.25 2.56
CA ALA A 95 -5.13 22.98 3.02
C ALA A 95 -6.62 22.78 2.67
N TYR A 96 -7.42 23.85 2.76
CA TYR A 96 -8.84 23.81 2.38
C TYR A 96 -9.01 23.52 0.88
N PHE A 97 -8.28 24.22 0.02
CA PHE A 97 -8.39 24.05 -1.43
C PHE A 97 -7.74 22.75 -1.91
N TYR A 98 -6.66 22.32 -1.26
CA TYR A 98 -6.07 20.99 -1.48
C TYR A 98 -7.10 19.88 -1.23
N ASN A 99 -7.78 19.91 -0.09
CA ASN A 99 -8.81 18.92 0.23
C ASN A 99 -9.98 18.95 -0.77
N ARG A 100 -10.39 20.11 -1.20
CA ARG A 100 -11.43 20.26 -2.25
C ARG A 100 -10.97 19.67 -3.58
N LEU A 101 -9.74 19.95 -3.99
CA LEU A 101 -9.16 19.37 -5.21
C LEU A 101 -9.08 17.84 -5.14
N LYS A 102 -8.60 17.30 -4.02
CA LYS A 102 -8.50 15.86 -3.82
C LYS A 102 -9.86 15.16 -3.81
N LYS A 103 -10.87 15.74 -3.16
CA LYS A 103 -12.25 15.22 -3.22
C LYS A 103 -12.78 15.23 -4.66
N ALA A 104 -12.60 16.30 -5.39
CA ALA A 104 -13.02 16.40 -6.80
C ALA A 104 -12.28 15.39 -7.69
N SER A 105 -10.98 15.19 -7.47
CA SER A 105 -10.17 14.19 -8.16
C SER A 105 -10.69 12.77 -7.88
N LEU A 106 -10.95 12.45 -6.61
CA LEU A 106 -11.50 11.16 -6.20
C LEU A 106 -12.85 10.88 -6.86
N LEU A 107 -13.78 11.84 -6.80
CA LEU A 107 -15.10 11.69 -7.42
C LEU A 107 -15.01 11.51 -8.94
N ASN A 108 -14.12 12.24 -9.61
CA ASN A 108 -13.88 12.07 -11.03
C ASN A 108 -13.37 10.66 -11.37
N ARG A 109 -12.43 10.14 -10.59
CA ARG A 109 -11.92 8.76 -10.76
C ARG A 109 -13.00 7.71 -10.52
N LEU A 110 -13.80 7.87 -9.47
CA LEU A 110 -14.93 6.98 -9.18
C LEU A 110 -15.94 6.98 -10.33
N SER A 111 -16.30 8.16 -10.84
CA SER A 111 -17.20 8.30 -11.99
C SER A 111 -16.64 7.65 -13.26
N GLN A 112 -15.34 7.81 -13.54
CA GLN A 112 -14.69 7.15 -14.69
C GLN A 112 -14.69 5.62 -14.57
N GLN A 113 -14.73 5.09 -13.36
CA GLN A 113 -14.86 3.66 -13.09
C GLN A 113 -16.32 3.18 -13.06
N GLY A 114 -17.28 4.07 -13.34
CA GLY A 114 -18.71 3.74 -13.42
C GLY A 114 -19.45 3.78 -12.08
N PHE A 115 -18.84 4.30 -11.02
CA PHE A 115 -19.56 4.50 -9.76
C PHE A 115 -20.51 5.68 -9.85
N ASP A 116 -21.70 5.53 -9.29
CA ASP A 116 -22.65 6.63 -9.11
C ASP A 116 -22.15 7.58 -8.02
N ILE A 117 -21.86 8.82 -8.41
CA ILE A 117 -21.38 9.90 -7.52
C ILE A 117 -22.44 10.96 -7.23
N SER A 118 -23.70 10.76 -7.65
CA SER A 118 -24.77 11.75 -7.56
C SER A 118 -25.03 12.30 -6.16
N GLU A 119 -24.72 11.52 -5.13
CA GLU A 119 -24.82 11.94 -3.72
C GLU A 119 -23.87 13.09 -3.36
N TYR A 120 -22.71 13.18 -4.03
CA TYR A 120 -21.68 14.20 -3.78
C TYR A 120 -21.57 15.21 -4.91
N TYR A 121 -21.91 14.84 -6.12
CA TYR A 121 -21.88 15.69 -7.29
C TYR A 121 -22.86 15.20 -8.35
N ASP A 122 -23.87 16.00 -8.66
CA ASP A 122 -24.84 15.73 -9.71
C ASP A 122 -24.93 16.94 -10.66
N PRO A 123 -24.36 16.84 -11.88
CA PRO A 123 -24.40 17.94 -12.86
C PRO A 123 -25.79 18.17 -13.46
N THR A 124 -26.77 17.26 -13.23
CA THR A 124 -28.12 17.34 -13.80
C THR A 124 -29.09 18.12 -12.89
N VAL A 125 -28.66 18.46 -11.67
CA VAL A 125 -29.48 19.21 -10.72
C VAL A 125 -29.68 20.64 -11.21
N ILE A 126 -30.94 20.98 -11.51
CA ILE A 126 -31.34 22.32 -11.97
C ILE A 126 -31.69 23.24 -10.78
N SER A 127 -32.17 22.66 -9.69
CA SER A 127 -32.55 23.39 -8.48
C SER A 127 -31.32 23.89 -7.71
N MET A 128 -31.22 25.19 -7.51
CA MET A 128 -30.17 25.80 -6.69
C MET A 128 -30.15 25.21 -5.25
N THR A 129 -31.31 24.98 -4.68
CA THR A 129 -31.45 24.43 -3.31
C THR A 129 -30.86 23.01 -3.22
N ASP A 130 -31.03 22.19 -4.24
CA ASP A 130 -30.52 20.82 -4.24
C ASP A 130 -29.03 20.80 -4.59
N ALA A 131 -28.56 21.70 -5.45
CA ALA A 131 -27.15 21.92 -5.71
C ALA A 131 -26.40 22.37 -4.42
N ASP A 132 -27.00 23.26 -3.64
CA ASP A 132 -26.45 23.72 -2.35
C ASP A 132 -26.38 22.58 -1.32
N LYS A 133 -27.39 21.68 -1.29
CA LYS A 133 -27.38 20.49 -0.42
C LYS A 133 -26.26 19.53 -0.80
N THR A 134 -26.11 19.23 -2.10
CA THR A 134 -25.07 18.33 -2.61
C THR A 134 -23.68 18.91 -2.30
N GLN A 135 -23.49 20.21 -2.50
CA GLN A 135 -22.24 20.90 -2.17
C GLN A 135 -21.98 20.90 -0.66
N SER A 136 -22.98 21.14 0.16
CA SER A 136 -22.87 21.11 1.62
C SER A 136 -22.53 19.69 2.13
N ASN A 137 -23.11 18.66 1.53
CA ASN A 137 -22.76 17.28 1.82
C ASN A 137 -21.28 16.99 1.50
N LEU A 138 -20.82 17.35 0.31
CA LEU A 138 -19.42 17.20 -0.08
C LEU A 138 -18.46 17.95 0.84
N ASP A 139 -18.82 19.16 1.26
CA ASP A 139 -17.97 19.98 2.14
C ASP A 139 -17.88 19.39 3.56
N SER A 140 -18.94 18.71 4.03
CA SER A 140 -19.03 18.15 5.39
C SER A 140 -18.30 16.80 5.57
N VAL A 141 -18.04 16.03 4.50
CA VAL A 141 -17.40 14.70 4.57
C VAL A 141 -15.89 14.79 4.29
N SER A 142 -15.11 13.91 4.89
CA SER A 142 -13.68 13.78 4.58
C SER A 142 -13.47 12.89 3.33
N LEU A 143 -12.24 12.90 2.81
CA LEU A 143 -11.86 12.05 1.69
C LEU A 143 -11.97 10.57 2.06
N GLU A 144 -11.54 10.22 3.28
CA GLU A 144 -11.63 8.89 3.84
C GLU A 144 -13.08 8.42 3.96
N GLN A 145 -13.99 9.30 4.41
CA GLN A 145 -15.42 8.99 4.52
C GLN A 145 -16.06 8.71 3.15
N ILE A 146 -15.64 9.41 2.11
CA ILE A 146 -16.10 9.11 0.74
C ILE A 146 -15.62 7.73 0.31
N LEU A 147 -14.36 7.38 0.54
CA LEU A 147 -13.81 6.07 0.22
C LEU A 147 -14.52 4.96 0.99
N GLU A 148 -14.69 5.12 2.30
CA GLU A 148 -15.39 4.18 3.18
C GLU A 148 -16.84 3.93 2.69
N HIS A 149 -17.53 4.98 2.26
CA HIS A 149 -18.89 4.85 1.71
C HIS A 149 -18.93 3.90 0.49
N TYR A 150 -17.99 4.02 -0.45
CA TYR A 150 -17.95 3.12 -1.62
C TYR A 150 -17.43 1.73 -1.26
N GLU A 151 -16.54 1.59 -0.29
CA GLU A 151 -16.12 0.29 0.25
C GLU A 151 -17.31 -0.46 0.88
N ILE A 152 -18.15 0.23 1.65
CA ILE A 152 -19.37 -0.33 2.23
C ILE A 152 -20.33 -0.76 1.11
N LYS A 153 -20.55 0.07 0.09
CA LYS A 153 -21.40 -0.31 -1.06
C LYS A 153 -20.88 -1.56 -1.77
N LEU A 154 -19.56 -1.66 -2.02
CA LEU A 154 -18.93 -2.84 -2.58
C LEU A 154 -19.03 -4.05 -1.65
N GLY A 155 -18.88 -3.85 -0.34
CA GLY A 155 -19.08 -4.86 0.70
C GLY A 155 -20.49 -5.45 0.64
N ASN A 156 -21.49 -4.61 0.58
CA ASN A 156 -22.90 -5.04 0.49
C ASN A 156 -23.17 -5.84 -0.80
N ILE A 157 -22.55 -5.47 -1.92
CA ILE A 157 -22.65 -6.25 -3.18
C ILE A 157 -22.00 -7.62 -3.01
N LYS A 158 -20.77 -7.69 -2.45
CA LYS A 158 -20.11 -8.97 -2.16
C LYS A 158 -20.94 -9.86 -1.24
N ASP A 159 -21.56 -9.26 -0.23
CA ASP A 159 -22.44 -9.96 0.70
C ASP A 159 -23.67 -10.54 -0.02
N ALA A 160 -24.27 -9.78 -0.93
CA ALA A 160 -25.43 -10.22 -1.71
C ALA A 160 -25.09 -11.38 -2.67
N PHE A 161 -23.84 -11.48 -3.13
CA PHE A 161 -23.38 -12.58 -4.01
C PHE A 161 -22.74 -13.75 -3.25
N GLY A 162 -22.86 -13.79 -1.92
CA GLY A 162 -22.42 -14.94 -1.11
C GLY A 162 -20.91 -15.03 -0.89
N GLU A 163 -20.13 -14.03 -1.26
CA GLU A 163 -18.71 -13.94 -0.94
C GLU A 163 -18.44 -13.33 0.43
N SER A 164 -19.51 -13.03 1.19
CA SER A 164 -19.38 -12.41 2.50
C SER A 164 -18.72 -13.35 3.50
N GLN A 165 -17.67 -12.89 4.14
CA GLN A 165 -17.22 -13.42 5.43
C GLN A 165 -18.18 -12.99 6.55
N GLY A 166 -19.49 -12.91 6.24
CA GLY A 166 -20.55 -12.54 7.18
C GLY A 166 -20.59 -13.50 8.36
N ARG A 167 -21.09 -13.03 9.49
CA ARG A 167 -21.33 -13.88 10.67
C ARG A 167 -22.28 -15.01 10.29
N HIS A 168 -21.75 -16.20 10.09
CA HIS A 168 -22.54 -17.41 9.89
C HIS A 168 -22.76 -18.07 11.26
N GLY A 169 -23.93 -17.88 11.81
CA GLY A 169 -24.37 -18.67 12.97
C GLY A 169 -25.03 -19.95 12.48
N VAL A 170 -24.52 -21.10 12.94
CA VAL A 170 -25.13 -22.40 12.69
C VAL A 170 -25.37 -23.10 14.03
N GLN A 171 -26.34 -23.99 14.10
CA GLN A 171 -26.48 -24.86 15.27
C GLN A 171 -25.24 -25.76 15.37
N ALA A 172 -24.74 -26.00 16.60
CA ALA A 172 -23.48 -26.72 16.80
C ALA A 172 -23.44 -28.13 16.17
N GLY A 173 -24.60 -28.76 16.00
CA GLY A 173 -24.73 -30.09 15.38
C GLY A 173 -24.84 -30.10 13.84
N ASP A 174 -25.04 -28.94 13.23
CA ASP A 174 -25.25 -28.86 11.77
C ASP A 174 -24.03 -29.33 11.00
N LYS A 175 -24.30 -30.19 10.00
CA LYS A 175 -23.28 -30.72 9.07
C LYS A 175 -22.08 -31.41 9.72
N MET A 176 -22.18 -31.85 10.99
CA MET A 176 -21.07 -32.55 11.67
C MET A 176 -20.72 -33.90 11.02
N LYS A 177 -21.71 -34.58 10.43
CA LYS A 177 -21.47 -35.88 9.77
C LYS A 177 -20.72 -35.68 8.47
N GLU A 178 -21.12 -34.68 7.66
CA GLU A 178 -20.46 -34.30 6.41
C GLU A 178 -19.02 -33.87 6.70
N LEU A 179 -18.81 -33.00 7.67
CA LEU A 179 -17.47 -32.56 8.09
C LEU A 179 -16.58 -33.75 8.50
N LYS A 180 -17.12 -34.71 9.22
CA LYS A 180 -16.38 -35.90 9.64
C LYS A 180 -15.89 -36.73 8.43
N GLU A 181 -16.76 -36.95 7.44
CA GLU A 181 -16.39 -37.70 6.23
C GLU A 181 -15.38 -36.89 5.36
N GLU A 182 -15.58 -35.60 5.21
CA GLU A 182 -14.64 -34.70 4.53
C GLU A 182 -13.23 -34.76 5.16
N LEU A 183 -13.16 -34.70 6.50
CA LEU A 183 -11.89 -34.75 7.23
C LEU A 183 -11.20 -36.14 7.15
N LYS A 184 -11.95 -37.19 6.92
CA LYS A 184 -11.35 -38.54 6.65
C LYS A 184 -10.70 -38.59 5.27
N GLU A 185 -11.36 -37.99 4.26
CA GLU A 185 -10.84 -37.97 2.90
C GLU A 185 -9.69 -36.98 2.77
N LYS A 186 -9.82 -35.79 3.37
CA LYS A 186 -8.84 -34.73 3.31
C LYS A 186 -8.56 -34.13 4.70
N PRO A 187 -7.61 -34.73 5.43
CA PRO A 187 -7.20 -34.20 6.74
C PRO A 187 -6.69 -32.76 6.64
N GLU A 188 -7.13 -31.89 7.54
CA GLU A 188 -6.66 -30.51 7.61
C GLU A 188 -5.21 -30.47 8.14
N ILE A 189 -4.24 -30.47 7.23
CA ILE A 189 -2.80 -30.34 7.51
C ILE A 189 -2.29 -29.10 6.79
N GLY A 190 -1.61 -28.24 7.53
CA GLY A 190 -1.02 -27.00 6.99
C GLY A 190 0.44 -27.18 6.57
N ALA A 191 1.01 -26.10 6.02
CA ALA A 191 2.42 -26.05 5.67
C ALA A 191 3.33 -26.30 6.89
N PRO A 192 4.51 -26.92 6.68
CA PRO A 192 5.41 -27.24 7.78
C PRO A 192 5.95 -25.99 8.49
N MET A 193 6.33 -26.15 9.73
CA MET A 193 7.09 -25.19 10.54
C MET A 193 8.55 -25.63 10.60
N ASN A 194 9.48 -24.72 10.88
CA ASN A 194 10.91 -25.07 11.02
C ASN A 194 11.19 -26.09 12.13
N SER A 195 10.30 -26.21 13.11
CA SER A 195 10.36 -27.26 14.11
C SER A 195 9.42 -28.42 13.74
N ALA A 196 9.95 -29.61 13.56
CA ALA A 196 9.15 -30.82 13.32
C ALA A 196 8.17 -31.07 14.47
N LYS A 197 8.58 -30.83 15.73
CA LYS A 197 7.74 -30.95 16.91
C LYS A 197 6.55 -29.96 16.85
N MET A 198 6.81 -28.70 16.50
CA MET A 198 5.75 -27.71 16.35
C MET A 198 4.83 -28.04 15.17
N THR A 199 5.38 -28.54 14.08
CA THR A 199 4.58 -29.01 12.94
C THR A 199 3.59 -30.09 13.39
N THR A 200 4.05 -31.05 14.17
CA THR A 200 3.18 -32.12 14.69
C THR A 200 2.11 -31.58 15.65
N ILE A 201 2.49 -30.75 16.63
CA ILE A 201 1.57 -30.22 17.65
C ILE A 201 0.50 -29.33 17.00
N CYS A 202 0.90 -28.42 16.12
CA CYS A 202 -0.01 -27.45 15.48
C CYS A 202 -0.69 -28.02 14.22
N ARG A 203 -0.32 -29.24 13.78
CA ARG A 203 -0.71 -29.80 12.47
C ARG A 203 -0.26 -28.90 11.30
N GLY A 204 0.92 -28.30 11.40
CA GLY A 204 1.43 -27.32 10.47
C GLY A 204 0.74 -25.95 10.56
N ARG A 205 1.07 -25.05 9.62
CA ARG A 205 0.41 -23.76 9.44
C ARG A 205 -0.82 -23.94 8.58
N ARG A 206 -1.96 -24.07 9.23
CA ARG A 206 -3.24 -24.21 8.54
C ARG A 206 -3.72 -22.86 8.02
N LEU A 207 -4.35 -22.83 6.86
CA LEU A 207 -4.96 -21.64 6.31
C LEU A 207 -6.06 -21.09 7.24
N LYS A 208 -6.34 -19.79 7.15
CA LYS A 208 -7.33 -19.09 7.96
C LYS A 208 -7.07 -19.18 9.49
N LYS A 209 -5.82 -19.41 9.89
CA LYS A 209 -5.40 -19.40 11.29
C LYS A 209 -4.35 -18.33 11.53
N PHE A 210 -4.42 -17.71 12.69
CA PHE A 210 -3.45 -16.75 13.18
C PHE A 210 -2.47 -17.45 14.12
N TYR A 211 -1.17 -17.22 13.91
CA TYR A 211 -0.10 -17.75 14.73
C TYR A 211 0.76 -16.62 15.25
N LEU A 212 0.81 -16.46 16.56
CA LEU A 212 1.68 -15.46 17.21
C LEU A 212 2.93 -16.14 17.77
N LYS A 213 4.10 -15.62 17.40
CA LYS A 213 5.40 -16.01 17.96
C LYS A 213 5.95 -14.88 18.79
N THR A 214 6.35 -15.18 20.01
CA THR A 214 6.99 -14.22 20.90
C THR A 214 8.36 -14.73 21.32
N ALA A 215 9.34 -13.84 21.41
CA ALA A 215 10.66 -14.12 21.94
C ALA A 215 11.28 -12.82 22.45
N PRO A 216 12.15 -12.87 23.47
CA PRO A 216 12.96 -11.72 23.85
C PRO A 216 13.81 -11.20 22.68
N SER A 217 14.23 -9.93 22.75
CA SER A 217 15.11 -9.33 21.76
C SER A 217 16.41 -10.12 21.64
N GLY A 218 16.98 -10.21 20.45
CA GLY A 218 18.24 -10.88 20.17
C GLY A 218 18.20 -12.42 20.06
N LEU A 219 17.04 -13.05 20.31
CA LEU A 219 16.92 -14.53 20.21
C LEU A 219 16.54 -15.04 18.81
N GLY A 220 16.70 -14.23 17.76
CA GLY A 220 16.51 -14.64 16.39
C GLY A 220 15.06 -14.77 15.93
N LYS A 221 14.13 -14.00 16.52
CA LYS A 221 12.71 -13.99 16.14
C LYS A 221 12.52 -13.75 14.65
N SER A 222 13.12 -12.70 14.10
CA SER A 222 13.05 -12.33 12.68
C SER A 222 13.62 -13.43 11.78
N ARG A 223 14.80 -13.97 12.12
CA ARG A 223 15.43 -15.09 11.40
C ARG A 223 14.54 -16.32 11.37
N LEU A 224 13.92 -16.67 12.50
CA LEU A 224 13.02 -17.81 12.58
C LEU A 224 11.72 -17.56 11.79
N SER A 225 11.19 -16.35 11.82
CA SER A 225 10.02 -15.96 11.04
C SER A 225 10.28 -16.05 9.54
N LEU A 226 11.42 -15.51 9.11
CA LEU A 226 11.86 -15.55 7.72
C LEU A 226 12.16 -16.99 7.24
N ALA A 227 12.83 -17.79 8.06
CA ALA A 227 13.08 -19.20 7.77
C ALA A 227 11.77 -20.01 7.61
N ASP A 228 10.75 -19.66 8.39
CA ASP A 228 9.41 -20.24 8.24
C ASP A 228 8.72 -19.79 6.94
N ALA A 229 8.87 -18.54 6.53
CA ALA A 229 8.36 -18.04 5.26
C ALA A 229 9.06 -18.74 4.08
N CYS A 230 10.38 -18.89 4.14
CA CYS A 230 11.15 -19.62 3.14
C CYS A 230 10.73 -21.09 3.05
N LEU A 231 10.48 -21.74 4.18
CA LEU A 231 10.07 -23.15 4.20
C LEU A 231 8.71 -23.36 3.51
N VAL A 232 7.83 -22.37 3.58
CA VAL A 232 6.49 -22.42 2.96
C VAL A 232 6.54 -22.12 1.47
N SER A 233 7.40 -21.18 1.05
CA SER A 233 7.38 -20.63 -0.32
C SER A 233 8.47 -21.20 -1.23
N ILE A 234 9.66 -21.49 -0.70
CA ILE A 234 10.82 -21.89 -1.49
C ILE A 234 10.86 -23.40 -1.72
N PRO A 235 10.90 -23.86 -2.97
CA PRO A 235 10.73 -25.29 -3.27
C PRO A 235 11.91 -26.17 -2.87
N LYS A 236 13.12 -25.59 -2.75
CA LYS A 236 14.36 -26.33 -2.47
C LYS A 236 15.30 -25.52 -1.58
N ARG A 237 16.01 -26.20 -0.70
CA ARG A 237 17.11 -25.63 0.07
C ARG A 237 18.28 -26.58 0.17
N TYR A 238 19.48 -26.09 0.46
CA TYR A 238 20.63 -26.94 0.74
C TYR A 238 20.58 -27.49 2.16
N ASP A 239 20.73 -28.79 2.30
CA ASP A 239 20.78 -29.49 3.58
C ASP A 239 22.27 -29.74 3.94
N LEU A 240 22.73 -29.09 5.01
CA LEU A 240 24.11 -29.13 5.45
C LEU A 240 24.51 -30.50 5.96
N GLU A 241 23.61 -31.24 6.60
CA GLU A 241 23.88 -32.59 7.11
C GLU A 241 24.02 -33.59 5.96
N ARG A 242 23.10 -33.50 5.01
CA ARG A 242 23.07 -34.40 3.84
C ARG A 242 23.96 -33.95 2.70
N LYS A 243 24.52 -32.75 2.78
CA LYS A 243 25.35 -32.08 1.76
C LYS A 243 24.72 -32.11 0.36
N ARG A 244 23.39 -31.88 0.29
CA ARG A 244 22.64 -31.92 -0.97
C ARG A 244 21.42 -30.98 -0.92
N TRP A 245 20.94 -30.64 -2.09
CA TRP A 245 19.68 -29.92 -2.25
C TRP A 245 18.51 -30.85 -1.94
N VAL A 246 17.61 -30.39 -1.06
CA VAL A 246 16.41 -31.11 -0.66
C VAL A 246 15.16 -30.27 -0.98
N LYS A 247 14.08 -30.97 -1.35
CA LYS A 247 12.78 -30.32 -1.54
C LYS A 247 12.19 -29.96 -0.17
N THR A 248 11.57 -28.77 -0.08
CA THR A 248 10.87 -28.33 1.14
C THR A 248 9.47 -28.95 1.27
N GLY A 249 8.87 -29.35 0.17
CA GLY A 249 7.53 -29.93 0.10
C GLY A 249 6.40 -28.90 -0.06
N CYS A 250 6.72 -27.60 -0.03
CA CYS A 250 5.79 -26.49 -0.22
C CYS A 250 6.31 -25.54 -1.28
N GLN A 251 5.39 -24.84 -1.93
CA GLN A 251 5.65 -23.73 -2.85
C GLN A 251 4.42 -22.81 -2.87
N GLU A 252 4.03 -22.36 -1.69
CA GLU A 252 2.83 -21.56 -1.52
C GLU A 252 3.15 -20.07 -1.65
N PRO A 253 2.30 -19.29 -2.35
CA PRO A 253 2.46 -17.85 -2.47
C PRO A 253 2.46 -17.19 -1.08
N THR A 254 3.54 -16.49 -0.77
CA THR A 254 3.81 -15.99 0.59
C THR A 254 4.28 -14.54 0.55
N LEU A 255 3.74 -13.72 1.43
CA LEU A 255 4.19 -12.36 1.70
C LEU A 255 4.93 -12.33 3.03
N PHE A 256 6.10 -11.69 3.05
CA PHE A 256 6.85 -11.36 4.25
C PHE A 256 6.89 -9.83 4.41
N ILE A 257 6.24 -9.32 5.44
CA ILE A 257 6.25 -7.89 5.78
C ILE A 257 7.28 -7.69 6.88
N THR A 258 8.24 -6.80 6.65
CA THR A 258 9.23 -6.36 7.63
C THR A 258 8.98 -4.91 8.02
N THR A 259 9.17 -4.60 9.29
CA THR A 259 9.01 -3.23 9.81
C THR A 259 10.32 -2.62 10.31
N GLU A 260 11.36 -3.43 10.42
CA GLU A 260 12.66 -3.02 11.01
C GLU A 260 13.82 -3.27 10.04
N LEU A 261 13.80 -4.39 9.32
CA LEU A 261 14.88 -4.79 8.43
C LEU A 261 14.68 -4.24 7.02
N GLU A 262 15.73 -3.72 6.42
CA GLU A 262 15.72 -3.34 5.01
C GLU A 262 15.59 -4.56 4.08
N ILE A 263 15.12 -4.34 2.86
CA ILE A 263 14.87 -5.43 1.90
C ILE A 263 16.15 -6.23 1.62
N GLU A 264 17.28 -5.57 1.48
CA GLU A 264 18.58 -6.16 1.22
C GLU A 264 19.05 -7.05 2.37
N GLU A 265 18.79 -6.66 3.63
CA GLU A 265 19.10 -7.48 4.81
C GLU A 265 18.25 -8.75 4.82
N VAL A 266 16.95 -8.64 4.51
CA VAL A 266 16.07 -9.80 4.39
C VAL A 266 16.54 -10.71 3.26
N GLN A 267 16.97 -10.17 2.12
CA GLN A 267 17.46 -10.94 0.98
C GLN A 267 18.74 -11.71 1.31
N THR A 268 19.71 -11.14 2.04
CA THR A 268 20.91 -11.86 2.47
C THR A 268 20.59 -13.00 3.42
N MET A 269 19.67 -12.77 4.35
CA MET A 269 19.18 -13.81 5.26
C MET A 269 18.50 -14.98 4.50
N ILE A 270 17.72 -14.68 3.47
CA ILE A 270 17.08 -15.70 2.61
C ILE A 270 18.17 -16.50 1.86
N GLN A 271 19.16 -15.83 1.27
CA GLN A 271 20.27 -16.49 0.60
C GLN A 271 21.02 -17.42 1.54
N ALA A 272 21.32 -16.99 2.75
CA ALA A 272 21.99 -17.80 3.78
C ALA A 272 21.15 -19.05 4.12
N TYR A 273 19.85 -18.86 4.36
CA TYR A 273 18.95 -19.97 4.71
C TYR A 273 18.84 -21.01 3.58
N VAL A 274 18.73 -20.55 2.33
CA VAL A 274 18.49 -21.43 1.17
C VAL A 274 19.79 -22.14 0.73
N SER A 275 20.91 -21.42 0.74
CA SER A 275 22.23 -21.96 0.33
C SER A 275 22.90 -22.78 1.42
N GLY A 276 22.53 -22.57 2.70
CA GLY A 276 23.24 -23.11 3.85
C GLY A 276 24.64 -22.52 4.02
N VAL A 277 24.89 -21.33 3.46
CA VAL A 277 26.15 -20.58 3.64
C VAL A 277 25.97 -19.60 4.81
N PRO A 278 26.97 -19.44 5.70
CA PRO A 278 26.91 -18.43 6.73
C PRO A 278 26.66 -17.04 6.14
N GLU A 279 25.74 -16.28 6.73
CA GLU A 279 25.42 -14.95 6.24
C GLU A 279 26.61 -14.00 6.23
N GLU A 280 27.53 -14.14 7.19
CA GLU A 280 28.78 -13.40 7.28
C GLU A 280 29.63 -13.55 6.00
N HIS A 281 29.72 -14.77 5.43
CA HIS A 281 30.46 -15.00 4.18
C HIS A 281 29.79 -14.29 2.99
N ILE A 282 28.46 -14.21 3.00
CA ILE A 282 27.69 -13.51 1.95
C ILE A 282 27.89 -12.01 2.06
N LEU A 283 27.82 -11.45 3.27
CA LEU A 283 28.01 -10.02 3.54
C LEU A 283 29.42 -9.55 3.26
N ASP A 284 30.43 -10.38 3.57
CA ASP A 284 31.83 -10.07 3.30
C ASP A 284 32.24 -10.32 1.84
N GLY A 285 31.42 -11.03 1.09
CA GLY A 285 31.79 -11.51 -0.25
C GLY A 285 32.96 -12.48 -0.28
N LYS A 286 33.17 -13.21 0.85
CA LYS A 286 34.28 -14.14 1.03
C LYS A 286 33.74 -15.55 1.24
N TYR A 287 33.85 -16.36 0.21
CA TYR A 287 33.30 -17.69 0.19
C TYR A 287 34.38 -18.78 0.38
N GLU A 288 34.05 -19.82 1.13
CA GLU A 288 34.80 -21.05 1.13
C GLU A 288 34.57 -21.85 -0.16
N PRO A 289 35.44 -22.85 -0.49
CA PRO A 289 35.29 -23.64 -1.70
C PRO A 289 33.91 -24.25 -1.85
N GLY A 290 33.22 -23.92 -2.93
CA GLY A 290 31.89 -24.40 -3.28
C GLY A 290 30.71 -23.65 -2.66
N GLU A 291 30.95 -22.65 -1.80
CA GLU A 291 29.90 -21.83 -1.22
C GLU A 291 29.28 -20.88 -2.24
N GLU A 292 30.11 -20.17 -3.01
CA GLU A 292 29.65 -19.24 -4.05
C GLU A 292 28.69 -19.93 -5.03
N ALA A 293 29.05 -21.10 -5.53
CA ALA A 293 28.18 -21.89 -6.41
C ALA A 293 26.85 -22.30 -5.73
N ARG A 294 26.86 -22.48 -4.40
CA ARG A 294 25.62 -22.75 -3.64
C ARG A 294 24.75 -21.51 -3.52
N VAL A 295 25.38 -20.34 -3.32
CA VAL A 295 24.67 -19.04 -3.26
C VAL A 295 24.06 -18.70 -4.63
N ASP A 296 24.80 -18.84 -5.73
CA ASP A 296 24.28 -18.64 -7.08
C ASP A 296 23.07 -19.53 -7.38
N LYS A 297 23.18 -20.80 -7.00
CA LYS A 297 22.04 -21.70 -7.15
C LYS A 297 20.87 -21.36 -6.23
N ALA A 298 21.14 -20.87 -5.02
CA ALA A 298 20.09 -20.37 -4.12
C ALA A 298 19.38 -19.18 -4.72
N ILE A 299 20.11 -18.21 -5.29
CA ILE A 299 19.53 -17.05 -5.97
C ILE A 299 18.58 -17.49 -7.08
N SER A 300 19.00 -18.42 -7.94
CA SER A 300 18.14 -18.94 -9.01
C SER A 300 16.85 -19.60 -8.46
N VAL A 301 16.94 -20.34 -7.36
CA VAL A 301 15.79 -20.98 -6.72
C VAL A 301 14.86 -19.94 -6.07
N ILE A 302 15.41 -18.89 -5.48
CA ILE A 302 14.65 -17.80 -4.83
C ILE A 302 13.90 -16.99 -5.89
N GLN A 303 14.53 -16.69 -7.03
CA GLN A 303 13.90 -15.94 -8.13
C GLN A 303 12.66 -16.64 -8.71
N GLU A 304 12.61 -17.96 -8.68
CA GLU A 304 11.47 -18.74 -9.13
C GLU A 304 10.40 -18.96 -8.03
N ALA A 305 10.70 -18.63 -6.78
CA ALA A 305 9.83 -18.88 -5.65
C ALA A 305 8.75 -17.78 -5.50
N PRO A 306 7.50 -18.15 -5.15
CA PRO A 306 6.44 -17.17 -4.92
C PRO A 306 6.55 -16.55 -3.52
N LEU A 307 7.65 -15.82 -3.27
CA LEU A 307 7.92 -15.10 -2.03
C LEU A 307 8.13 -13.61 -2.33
N TRP A 308 7.32 -12.78 -1.72
CA TRP A 308 7.41 -11.32 -1.81
C TRP A 308 7.82 -10.76 -0.46
N ILE A 309 8.56 -9.66 -0.50
CA ILE A 309 9.02 -8.92 0.68
C ILE A 309 8.48 -7.51 0.56
N GLU A 310 7.91 -6.99 1.64
CA GLU A 310 7.44 -5.61 1.76
C GLU A 310 8.05 -4.98 3.00
N HIS A 311 8.65 -3.80 2.87
CA HIS A 311 9.18 -3.04 4.00
C HIS A 311 8.21 -1.90 4.35
N VAL A 312 7.67 -1.93 5.57
CA VAL A 312 6.69 -0.96 6.08
C VAL A 312 7.16 -0.45 7.44
N PRO A 313 8.07 0.53 7.48
CA PRO A 313 8.74 0.95 8.74
C PRO A 313 7.83 1.69 9.71
N ASP A 314 6.81 2.38 9.21
CA ASP A 314 5.78 3.04 10.02
C ASP A 314 4.40 2.74 9.45
N PHE A 315 3.50 2.22 10.27
CA PHE A 315 2.23 1.69 9.84
C PHE A 315 1.13 1.91 10.87
N ASN A 316 -0.09 1.94 10.41
CA ASN A 316 -1.30 1.66 11.18
C ASN A 316 -1.90 0.31 10.76
N VAL A 317 -3.01 -0.07 11.37
CA VAL A 317 -3.68 -1.36 11.07
C VAL A 317 -4.17 -1.39 9.63
N ASP A 318 -4.70 -0.29 9.13
CA ASP A 318 -5.27 -0.17 7.79
C ASP A 318 -4.17 -0.27 6.72
N ASP A 319 -2.99 0.30 6.96
CA ASP A 319 -1.83 0.18 6.05
C ASP A 319 -1.46 -1.29 5.84
N ILE A 320 -1.36 -2.08 6.91
CA ILE A 320 -1.04 -3.51 6.82
C ILE A 320 -2.16 -4.29 6.15
N GLU A 321 -3.42 -3.99 6.47
CA GLU A 321 -4.57 -4.61 5.82
C GLU A 321 -4.58 -4.35 4.31
N ASN A 322 -4.31 -3.12 3.89
CA ASN A 322 -4.24 -2.73 2.49
C ASN A 322 -3.11 -3.45 1.74
N VAL A 323 -1.91 -3.52 2.33
CA VAL A 323 -0.78 -4.29 1.76
C VAL A 323 -1.17 -5.75 1.58
N ILE A 324 -1.76 -6.40 2.59
CA ILE A 324 -2.18 -7.81 2.49
C ILE A 324 -3.27 -7.99 1.41
N LYS A 325 -4.26 -7.09 1.34
CA LYS A 325 -5.31 -7.12 0.32
C LYS A 325 -4.73 -6.97 -1.09
N GLU A 326 -3.81 -6.04 -1.29
CA GLU A 326 -3.13 -5.82 -2.56
C GLU A 326 -2.39 -7.07 -3.04
N TYR A 327 -1.54 -7.65 -2.19
CA TYR A 327 -0.81 -8.87 -2.53
C TYR A 327 -1.74 -10.09 -2.71
N LYS A 328 -2.86 -10.12 -1.95
CA LYS A 328 -3.89 -11.14 -2.17
C LYS A 328 -4.52 -11.04 -3.55
N LEU A 329 -4.82 -9.84 -4.02
CA LEU A 329 -5.40 -9.62 -5.34
C LEU A 329 -4.40 -9.86 -6.47
N LYS A 330 -3.18 -9.34 -6.34
CA LYS A 330 -2.15 -9.44 -7.40
C LYS A 330 -1.51 -10.82 -7.51
N HIS A 331 -1.24 -11.45 -6.37
CA HIS A 331 -0.39 -12.65 -6.30
C HIS A 331 -1.08 -13.86 -5.67
N GLN A 332 -2.34 -13.72 -5.25
CA GLN A 332 -3.12 -14.79 -4.61
C GLN A 332 -2.41 -15.40 -3.40
N ILE A 333 -1.71 -14.58 -2.60
CA ILE A 333 -0.96 -15.05 -1.43
C ILE A 333 -1.83 -15.93 -0.52
N ALA A 334 -1.25 -17.03 -0.05
CA ALA A 334 -1.88 -17.97 0.88
C ALA A 334 -1.41 -17.73 2.32
N TYR A 335 -0.17 -17.25 2.48
CA TYR A 335 0.43 -16.97 3.79
C TYR A 335 1.00 -15.55 3.84
N CYS A 336 0.85 -14.92 5.01
CA CYS A 336 1.50 -13.66 5.33
C CYS A 336 2.27 -13.80 6.63
N PHE A 337 3.53 -13.39 6.63
CA PHE A 337 4.38 -13.29 7.80
C PHE A 337 4.62 -11.81 8.08
N PHE A 338 4.37 -11.37 9.30
CA PHE A 338 4.54 -10.00 9.72
C PHE A 338 5.59 -9.94 10.85
N ASP A 339 6.70 -9.30 10.59
CA ASP A 339 7.83 -9.21 11.51
C ASP A 339 8.19 -7.73 11.74
N TYR A 340 7.76 -7.12 12.83
CA TYR A 340 7.00 -7.64 13.95
C TYR A 340 5.94 -6.64 14.42
N ILE A 341 5.06 -7.06 15.32
CA ILE A 341 4.02 -6.19 15.89
C ILE A 341 4.65 -5.31 16.97
N PHE A 342 4.67 -4.00 16.75
CA PHE A 342 5.06 -3.00 17.74
C PHE A 342 4.13 -1.79 17.65
N THR A 343 4.24 -0.88 18.61
CA THR A 343 3.44 0.35 18.61
C THR A 343 4.16 1.41 17.77
N SER A 344 3.75 1.57 16.54
CA SER A 344 4.28 2.57 15.61
C SER A 344 3.86 4.00 16.01
N ILE A 345 4.52 5.01 15.43
CA ILE A 345 4.16 6.42 15.62
C ILE A 345 2.75 6.69 15.09
N LYS A 346 2.40 6.12 13.94
CA LYS A 346 1.05 6.22 13.35
C LYS A 346 -0.01 5.64 14.27
N ILE A 347 0.19 4.44 14.83
CA ILE A 347 -0.74 3.83 15.80
C ILE A 347 -0.90 4.71 17.04
N LEU A 348 0.19 5.25 17.59
CA LEU A 348 0.13 6.16 18.75
C LEU A 348 -0.67 7.43 18.42
N THR A 349 -0.46 8.01 17.25
CA THR A 349 -1.16 9.20 16.79
C THR A 349 -2.66 8.92 16.60
N GLU A 350 -3.01 7.80 16.00
CA GLU A 350 -4.39 7.37 15.79
C GLU A 350 -5.11 7.16 17.13
N VAL A 351 -4.49 6.44 18.06
CA VAL A 351 -5.04 6.24 19.42
C VAL A 351 -5.22 7.55 20.15
N ALA A 352 -4.24 8.46 20.09
CA ALA A 352 -4.33 9.79 20.70
C ALA A 352 -5.44 10.65 20.09
N THR A 353 -5.64 10.57 18.78
CA THR A 353 -6.71 11.29 18.06
C THR A 353 -8.09 10.74 18.43
N LYS A 354 -8.25 9.42 18.42
CA LYS A 354 -9.50 8.75 18.84
C LYS A 354 -9.83 9.01 20.31
N ALA A 355 -8.82 9.01 21.20
CA ALA A 355 -9.00 9.33 22.62
C ALA A 355 -9.44 10.79 22.86
N ARG A 356 -8.94 11.74 22.04
CA ARG A 356 -9.39 13.15 22.11
C ARG A 356 -10.81 13.34 21.56
N GLY A 357 -11.24 12.51 20.61
CA GLY A 357 -12.60 12.51 20.06
C GLY A 357 -13.66 11.92 20.99
N VAL A 358 -13.28 11.04 21.90
CA VAL A 358 -14.14 10.50 22.96
C VAL A 358 -14.17 11.49 24.11
N LYS A 359 -14.82 12.65 23.93
CA LYS A 359 -15.33 13.41 25.07
C LYS A 359 -16.44 12.56 25.69
N LEU A 360 -16.19 12.07 26.89
CA LEU A 360 -17.21 11.48 27.76
C LEU A 360 -18.46 12.37 27.72
N ARG A 361 -19.55 11.84 27.19
CA ARG A 361 -20.87 12.40 27.36
C ARG A 361 -21.41 11.92 28.70
#